data_94315501fd6c8fac97c00df6731576e2
#
_entry.id   94315501fd6c8fac97c00df6731576e2
#
_cell.length_a   1.000
_cell.length_b   1.000
_cell.length_c   1.000
_cell.angle_alpha   90.00
_cell.angle_beta   90.00
_cell.angle_gamma   90.00
#
_symmetry.space_group_name_H-M   'P 1'
#
loop_
_entity.id
_entity.type
_entity.pdbx_description
1 polymer ?
#
loop_
_entity_poly.entity_id
_entity_poly.type
_entity_poly.pdbx_seq_one_letter_code
_entity_poly.pdbx_strand_id
1 'polypeptide(L)' 'PREEEECYRAGAKLITDVINSYSSVYKSSKSDRDILYMALIDISLRYEKERRKHDVVPVMDILTKLTTEIEEALDD' A
#
# COMPACT_ATOMS: atom_id res chain seq x y z
N PRO A 1 4.53 20.24 -10.72
CA PRO A 1 4.97 19.24 -11.67
C PRO A 1 3.84 18.30 -12.08
N ARG A 2 3.92 17.80 -13.28
CA ARG A 2 2.88 16.94 -13.85
C ARG A 2 2.70 15.63 -13.07
N GLU A 3 3.78 15.08 -12.55
CA GLU A 3 3.75 13.85 -11.75
C GLU A 3 2.97 14.03 -10.46
N GLU A 4 3.10 15.16 -9.80
CA GLU A 4 2.34 15.46 -8.58
C GLU A 4 0.86 15.61 -8.87
N GLU A 5 0.50 16.22 -10.00
CA GLU A 5 -0.90 16.33 -10.41
C GLU A 5 -1.52 14.96 -10.67
N GLU A 6 -0.78 14.08 -11.34
CA GLU A 6 -1.25 12.72 -11.62
C GLU A 6 -1.44 11.93 -10.32
N CYS A 7 -0.50 12.03 -9.39
CA CYS A 7 -0.61 11.41 -8.08
C CYS A 7 -1.80 11.96 -7.30
N TYR A 8 -2.01 13.26 -7.34
CA TYR A 8 -3.12 13.91 -6.66
C TYR A 8 -4.46 13.41 -7.21
N ARG A 9 -4.60 13.33 -8.52
CA ARG A 9 -5.83 12.84 -9.16
C ARG A 9 -6.09 11.37 -8.84
N ALA A 10 -5.04 10.56 -8.89
CA ALA A 10 -5.16 9.14 -8.56
C ALA A 10 -5.55 8.94 -7.09
N GLY A 11 -4.97 9.72 -6.19
CA GLY A 11 -5.33 9.69 -4.78
C GLY A 11 -6.75 10.11 -4.52
N ALA A 12 -7.21 11.18 -5.17
CA ALA A 12 -8.59 11.66 -5.05
C ALA A 12 -9.58 10.60 -5.56
N LYS A 13 -9.26 9.95 -6.68
CA LYS A 13 -10.09 8.87 -7.22
C LYS A 13 -10.14 7.68 -6.25
N LEU A 14 -9.02 7.30 -5.70
CA LEU A 14 -8.96 6.21 -4.73
C LEU A 14 -9.83 6.51 -3.50
N ILE A 15 -9.72 7.72 -2.96
CA ILE A 15 -10.54 8.14 -1.80
C ILE A 15 -12.02 8.03 -2.15
N THR A 16 -12.43 8.55 -3.30
CA THR A 16 -13.82 8.50 -3.74
C THR A 16 -14.31 7.07 -3.89
N ASP A 17 -13.51 6.22 -4.53
CA ASP A 17 -13.87 4.80 -4.76
C ASP A 17 -14.01 4.05 -3.43
N VAL A 18 -13.10 4.27 -2.48
CA VAL A 18 -13.16 3.62 -1.18
C VAL A 18 -14.35 4.08 -0.37
N ILE A 19 -14.62 5.40 -0.34
CA ILE A 19 -15.81 5.95 0.34
C ILE A 19 -17.09 5.37 -0.25
N ASN A 20 -17.19 5.33 -1.58
CA ASN A 20 -18.36 4.78 -2.25
C ASN A 20 -18.56 3.30 -1.95
N SER A 21 -17.49 2.53 -1.86
CA SER A 21 -17.56 1.11 -1.51
C SER A 21 -18.11 0.91 -0.10
N TYR A 22 -17.63 1.67 0.88
CA TYR A 22 -18.15 1.58 2.25
C TYR A 22 -19.56 2.13 2.34
N SER A 23 -19.87 3.22 1.65
CA SER A 23 -21.22 3.79 1.65
C SER A 23 -22.26 2.81 1.12
N SER A 24 -21.92 2.08 0.06
CA SER A 24 -22.87 1.11 -0.52
C SER A 24 -23.26 0.00 0.45
N VAL A 25 -22.36 -0.34 1.39
CA VAL A 25 -22.61 -1.39 2.39
C VAL A 25 -23.19 -0.84 3.69
N TYR A 26 -22.69 0.31 4.16
CA TYR A 26 -22.97 0.80 5.52
C TYR A 26 -23.78 2.07 5.61
N LYS A 27 -24.23 2.65 4.51
CA LYS A 27 -24.95 3.93 4.50
C LYS A 27 -26.17 3.94 5.42
N SER A 28 -26.89 2.84 5.52
CA SER A 28 -28.10 2.74 6.34
C SER A 28 -27.81 2.49 7.82
N SER A 29 -26.62 2.02 8.18
CA SER A 29 -26.26 1.63 9.53
C SER A 29 -25.18 2.49 10.19
N LYS A 30 -24.43 3.25 9.38
CA LYS A 30 -23.32 4.08 9.86
C LYS A 30 -23.47 5.53 9.41
N SER A 31 -22.95 6.46 10.21
CA SER A 31 -22.94 7.87 9.84
C SER A 31 -21.90 8.13 8.76
N ASP A 32 -22.01 9.27 8.08
CA ASP A 32 -21.02 9.68 7.07
C ASP A 32 -19.63 9.81 7.71
N ARG A 33 -19.55 10.29 8.94
CA ARG A 33 -18.29 10.40 9.67
C ARG A 33 -17.64 9.03 9.89
N ASP A 34 -18.43 8.03 10.27
CA ASP A 34 -17.94 6.67 10.48
C ASP A 34 -17.43 6.08 9.19
N ILE A 35 -18.13 6.31 8.09
CA ILE A 35 -17.72 5.86 6.75
C ILE A 35 -16.39 6.49 6.35
N LEU A 36 -16.20 7.79 6.63
CA LEU A 36 -14.92 8.47 6.38
C LEU A 36 -13.78 7.87 7.20
N TYR A 37 -14.02 7.56 8.49
CA TYR A 37 -13.01 6.87 9.31
C TYR A 37 -12.65 5.51 8.76
N MET A 38 -13.63 4.74 8.33
CA MET A 38 -13.39 3.43 7.72
C MET A 38 -12.54 3.55 6.46
N ALA A 39 -12.82 4.53 5.62
CA ALA A 39 -12.05 4.80 4.41
C ALA A 39 -10.61 5.21 4.73
N LEU A 40 -10.41 6.06 5.73
CA LEU A 40 -9.08 6.48 6.16
C LEU A 40 -8.25 5.31 6.67
N ILE A 41 -8.84 4.45 7.49
CA ILE A 41 -8.16 3.26 7.99
C ILE A 41 -7.79 2.32 6.84
N ASP A 42 -8.71 2.10 5.91
CA ASP A 42 -8.48 1.24 4.74
C ASP A 42 -7.28 1.74 3.91
N ILE A 43 -7.30 3.02 3.57
CA ILE A 43 -6.23 3.64 2.77
C ILE A 43 -4.89 3.62 3.53
N SER A 44 -4.92 3.88 4.82
CA SER A 44 -3.72 3.83 5.67
C SER A 44 -3.11 2.43 5.70
N LEU A 45 -3.94 1.39 5.78
CA LEU A 45 -3.48 0.01 5.75
C LEU A 45 -2.87 -0.34 4.40
N ARG A 46 -3.46 0.11 3.29
CA ARG A 46 -2.90 -0.09 1.95
C ARG A 46 -1.53 0.56 1.82
N TYR A 47 -1.41 1.79 2.32
CA TYR A 47 -0.14 2.52 2.32
C TYR A 47 0.93 1.77 3.13
N GLU A 48 0.60 1.33 4.35
CA GLU A 48 1.55 0.62 5.21
C GLU A 48 1.99 -0.71 4.60
N LYS A 49 1.09 -1.45 3.98
CA LYS A 49 1.42 -2.70 3.31
C LYS A 49 2.36 -2.48 2.14
N GLU A 50 2.11 -1.44 1.35
CA GLU A 50 2.96 -1.11 0.21
C GLU A 50 4.34 -0.65 0.66
N ARG A 51 4.39 0.19 1.69
CA ARG A 51 5.66 0.66 2.27
C ARG A 51 6.51 -0.51 2.76
N ARG A 52 5.91 -1.47 3.43
CA ARG A 52 6.63 -2.66 3.93
C ARG A 52 7.18 -3.53 2.81
N LYS A 53 6.47 -3.64 1.70
CA LYS A 53 6.98 -4.37 0.53
C LYS A 53 8.27 -3.74 0.00
N HIS A 54 8.31 -2.42 -0.09
CA HIS A 54 9.49 -1.70 -0.57
C HIS A 54 10.66 -1.77 0.41
N ASP A 55 10.40 -1.84 1.70
CA ASP A 55 11.44 -1.91 2.72
C ASP A 55 12.06 -3.31 2.82
N VAL A 56 11.26 -4.36 2.67
CA VAL A 56 11.68 -5.75 2.93
C VAL A 56 12.25 -6.44 1.68
N VAL A 57 11.63 -6.27 0.53
CA VAL A 57 12.01 -7.00 -0.71
C VAL A 57 13.46 -6.72 -1.12
N PRO A 58 13.96 -5.48 -1.19
CA PRO A 58 15.36 -5.23 -1.56
C PRO A 58 16.36 -5.87 -0.59
N VAL A 59 16.06 -5.88 0.71
CA VAL A 59 16.93 -6.50 1.71
C VAL A 59 17.01 -8.02 1.49
N MET A 60 15.89 -8.66 1.24
CA MET A 60 15.84 -10.10 0.98
C MET A 60 16.60 -10.46 -0.30
N ASP A 61 16.52 -9.66 -1.34
CA ASP A 61 17.27 -9.87 -2.59
C ASP A 61 18.77 -9.79 -2.34
N ILE A 62 19.23 -8.81 -1.57
CA ILE A 62 20.64 -8.66 -1.22
C ILE A 62 21.13 -9.88 -0.43
N LEU A 63 20.38 -10.32 0.57
CA LEU A 63 20.73 -11.50 1.37
C LEU A 63 20.82 -12.76 0.52
N THR A 64 19.90 -12.95 -0.41
CA THR A 64 19.91 -14.10 -1.32
C THR A 64 21.16 -14.09 -2.20
N LYS A 65 21.53 -12.95 -2.75
CA LYS A 65 22.74 -12.81 -3.57
C LYS A 65 24.00 -13.11 -2.77
N LEU A 66 24.13 -12.57 -1.58
CA LEU A 66 25.27 -12.82 -0.72
C LEU A 66 25.41 -14.31 -0.35
N THR A 67 24.30 -14.96 -0.03
CA THR A 67 24.28 -16.38 0.29
C THR A 67 24.77 -17.20 -0.92
N THR A 68 24.28 -16.90 -2.10
CA THR A 68 24.69 -17.58 -3.34
C THR A 68 26.18 -17.41 -3.61
N GLU A 69 26.73 -16.22 -3.46
CA GLU A 69 28.15 -15.94 -3.64
C GLU A 69 29.03 -16.71 -2.66
N ILE A 70 28.61 -16.81 -1.40
CA ILE A 70 29.33 -17.56 -0.38
C ILE A 70 29.34 -19.06 -0.72
N GLU A 71 28.19 -19.61 -1.11
CA GLU A 71 28.07 -21.01 -1.50
C GLU A 71 28.97 -21.36 -2.70
N GLU A 72 28.98 -20.50 -3.72
CA GLU A 72 29.85 -20.68 -4.88
C GLU A 72 31.33 -20.63 -4.52
N ALA A 73 31.73 -19.75 -3.62
CA ALA A 73 33.10 -19.64 -3.15
C ALA A 73 33.53 -20.88 -2.36
N LEU A 74 32.61 -21.48 -1.61
CA LEU A 74 32.91 -22.68 -0.82
C LEU A 74 32.99 -23.96 -1.67
N ASP A 75 32.32 -24.00 -2.80
CA ASP A 75 32.33 -25.15 -3.69
C ASP A 75 33.63 -25.27 -4.52
N ASP A 76 34.39 -24.21 -4.60
CA ASP A 76 35.70 -24.23 -5.24
C ASP A 76 36.77 -24.77 -4.28
#